data_e8a2c87b13b4a78d0d29a30b1d7579a8
#
_entry.id   e8a2c87b13b4a78d0d29a30b1d7579a8
#
_cell.length_a   1.000
_cell.length_b   1.000
_cell.length_c   1.000
_cell.angle_alpha   90.00
_cell.angle_beta   90.00
_cell.angle_gamma   90.00
#
_symmetry.space_group_name_H-M   'P 1'
#
loop_
_entity.id
_entity.type
_entity.pdbx_description
1 polymer ?
#
loop_
_entity_poly.entity_id
_entity_poly.type
_entity_poly.pdbx_seq_one_letter_code
_entity_poly.pdbx_strand_id
1 'polypeptide(L)'
;HAFISVDVGRERLDKRIDISILKDGKKSIRINKIKIKKIGELFGNFNVVMFSPEDIRIIKDSPGVRRKFIDMELCQLNPKYYYNLVQYNKVLNERNILLRNRSTSSEMLEIYDMQLVEFGYNIIRERIKYIESLNKYAEKIHSDITSGKEKINFKYISTIKDLENIKENFYTLLEKNRSKDCDRGTTSIGPHRDDFFVYINDIDTKSYGSQGQQRTAVLTMKFSSLEIIKELTGEFPVLLLDDVLSELDFNRKKYILSTIGQIQTVITCTGIEDLYEYLDEKAKVFKVKNGEIVNS
;
A
#
# COMPACT_ATOMS: atom_id res chain seq x y z
N HIS A 1 11.26 6.14 25.97
CA HIS A 1 12.28 5.96 24.94
C HIS A 1 12.25 4.51 24.47
N ALA A 2 12.08 4.28 23.18
CA ALA A 2 12.20 2.96 22.57
C ALA A 2 13.32 2.97 21.52
N PHE A 3 13.99 1.83 21.39
CA PHE A 3 15.03 1.63 20.39
C PHE A 3 14.76 0.31 19.65
N ILE A 4 14.79 0.35 18.33
CA ILE A 4 14.59 -0.80 17.46
C ILE A 4 15.79 -0.84 16.52
N SER A 5 16.39 -2.01 16.39
CA SER A 5 17.47 -2.27 15.44
C SER A 5 17.13 -3.50 14.60
N VAL A 6 17.28 -3.37 13.29
CA VAL A 6 17.02 -4.45 12.33
C VAL A 6 18.23 -4.59 11.42
N ASP A 7 18.79 -5.79 11.38
CA ASP A 7 19.82 -6.16 10.40
C ASP A 7 19.12 -6.85 9.22
N VAL A 8 19.27 -6.27 8.03
CA VAL A 8 18.65 -6.73 6.78
C VAL A 8 19.73 -7.33 5.90
N GLY A 9 19.75 -8.66 5.82
CA GLY A 9 20.60 -9.38 4.89
C GLY A 9 20.07 -9.26 3.45
N ARG A 10 20.93 -8.94 2.48
CA ARG A 10 20.63 -8.85 1.06
C ARG A 10 21.72 -9.48 0.23
N GLU A 11 21.39 -9.94 -0.98
CA GLU A 11 22.39 -10.50 -1.91
C GLU A 11 23.51 -9.51 -2.23
N ARG A 12 23.23 -8.21 -2.30
CA ARG A 12 24.22 -7.20 -2.71
C ARG A 12 24.92 -6.50 -1.55
N LEU A 13 24.19 -6.10 -0.53
CA LEU A 13 24.74 -5.33 0.60
C LEU A 13 23.81 -5.38 1.80
N ASP A 14 24.33 -5.89 2.91
CA ASP A 14 23.64 -5.89 4.18
C ASP A 14 23.41 -4.46 4.69
N LYS A 15 22.26 -4.26 5.30
CA LYS A 15 21.86 -2.97 5.86
C LYS A 15 21.44 -3.12 7.31
N ARG A 16 21.86 -2.16 8.13
CA ARG A 16 21.38 -2.02 9.49
C ARG A 16 20.51 -0.77 9.59
N ILE A 17 19.31 -0.94 10.11
CA ILE A 17 18.33 0.14 10.31
C ILE A 17 18.11 0.28 11.81
N ASP A 18 18.49 1.43 12.36
CA ASP A 18 18.29 1.78 13.75
C ASP A 18 17.23 2.87 13.89
N ILE A 19 16.21 2.64 14.70
CA ILE A 19 15.11 3.58 14.95
C ILE A 19 15.06 3.89 16.45
N SER A 20 15.22 5.16 16.78
CA SER A 20 15.04 5.66 18.15
C SER A 20 13.75 6.47 18.22
N ILE A 21 12.89 6.17 19.18
CA ILE A 21 11.61 6.84 19.42
C ILE A 21 11.66 7.48 20.81
N LEU A 22 11.56 8.80 20.87
CA LEU A 22 11.56 9.54 22.12
C LEU A 22 10.15 9.56 22.76
N LYS A 23 10.06 9.89 24.04
CA LYS A 23 8.76 9.99 24.75
C LYS A 23 7.82 11.06 24.17
N ASP A 24 8.39 12.12 23.56
CA ASP A 24 7.64 13.16 22.86
C ASP A 24 7.19 12.75 21.43
N GLY A 25 7.38 11.48 21.05
CA GLY A 25 7.02 10.92 19.75
C GLY A 25 8.00 11.22 18.62
N LYS A 26 9.04 12.01 18.85
CA LYS A 26 10.08 12.25 17.83
C LYS A 26 10.85 10.99 17.51
N LYS A 27 11.06 10.76 16.21
CA LYS A 27 11.78 9.60 15.68
C LYS A 27 13.10 10.03 15.06
N SER A 28 14.15 9.25 15.30
CA SER A 28 15.44 9.37 14.62
C SER A 28 15.77 8.03 13.99
N ILE A 29 16.04 8.03 12.69
CA ILE A 29 16.33 6.81 11.91
C ILE A 29 17.75 6.92 11.37
N ARG A 30 18.49 5.80 11.44
CA ARG A 30 19.83 5.67 10.84
C ARG A 30 19.84 4.43 9.95
N ILE A 31 20.54 4.53 8.83
CA ILE A 31 20.83 3.40 7.94
C ILE A 31 22.36 3.27 7.90
N ASN A 32 22.88 2.11 8.27
CA ASN A 32 24.32 1.87 8.40
C ASN A 32 25.02 2.95 9.23
N LYS A 33 24.43 3.30 10.40
CA LYS A 33 24.89 4.36 11.32
C LYS A 33 24.73 5.79 10.81
N ILE A 34 24.36 6.02 9.54
CA ILE A 34 24.14 7.35 8.95
C ILE A 34 22.71 7.79 9.20
N LYS A 35 22.53 8.93 9.86
CA LYS A 35 21.20 9.49 10.13
C LYS A 35 20.55 9.98 8.84
N ILE A 36 19.35 9.48 8.54
CA ILE A 36 18.56 9.96 7.41
C ILE A 36 17.89 11.30 7.74
N LYS A 37 17.75 12.13 6.71
CA LYS A 37 17.10 13.46 6.85
C LYS A 37 15.62 13.42 6.51
N LYS A 38 15.22 12.53 5.62
CA LYS A 38 13.85 12.38 5.13
C LYS A 38 13.43 10.93 5.20
N ILE A 39 12.17 10.68 5.58
CA ILE A 39 11.62 9.32 5.66
C ILE A 39 11.70 8.57 4.33
N GLY A 40 11.66 9.28 3.21
CA GLY A 40 11.80 8.68 1.87
C GLY A 40 13.13 7.96 1.64
N GLU A 41 14.17 8.28 2.40
CA GLU A 41 15.46 7.58 2.33
C GLU A 41 15.40 6.15 2.92
N LEU A 42 14.35 5.86 3.71
CA LEU A 42 14.10 4.53 4.25
C LEU A 42 13.55 3.57 3.18
N PHE A 43 12.75 4.09 2.25
CA PHE A 43 12.12 3.25 1.23
C PHE A 43 13.13 2.54 0.34
N GLY A 44 12.81 1.30 -0.05
CA GLY A 44 13.70 0.43 -0.81
C GLY A 44 14.88 -0.15 -0.01
N ASN A 45 15.03 0.19 1.29
CA ASN A 45 16.03 -0.44 2.15
C ASN A 45 15.52 -1.70 2.84
N PHE A 46 14.24 -1.77 3.10
CA PHE A 46 13.57 -2.91 3.72
C PHE A 46 12.12 -2.94 3.23
N ASN A 47 11.77 -3.98 2.48
CA ASN A 47 10.43 -4.16 1.96
C ASN A 47 9.66 -5.12 2.86
N VAL A 48 8.42 -4.76 3.18
CA VAL A 48 7.56 -5.52 4.08
C VAL A 48 6.16 -5.57 3.50
N VAL A 49 5.55 -6.75 3.51
CA VAL A 49 4.11 -6.90 3.32
C VAL A 49 3.52 -7.41 4.63
N MET A 50 2.59 -6.64 5.17
CA MET A 50 1.91 -6.98 6.41
C MET A 50 0.45 -7.32 6.15
N PHE A 51 0.01 -8.39 6.78
CA PHE A 51 -1.39 -8.77 6.90
C PHE A 51 -1.86 -8.53 8.32
N SER A 52 -3.00 -7.91 8.46
CA SER A 52 -3.70 -7.74 9.74
C SER A 52 -5.21 -7.93 9.56
N PRO A 53 -5.98 -8.24 10.60
CA PRO A 53 -7.44 -8.33 10.54
C PRO A 53 -8.08 -7.04 10.01
N GLU A 54 -7.46 -5.89 10.25
CA GLU A 54 -7.93 -4.58 9.81
C GLU A 54 -7.84 -4.35 8.30
N ASP A 55 -7.06 -5.14 7.57
CA ASP A 55 -6.89 -4.98 6.12
C ASP A 55 -8.20 -5.15 5.33
N ILE A 56 -9.22 -5.77 5.91
CA ILE A 56 -10.59 -5.82 5.34
C ILE A 56 -11.15 -4.43 5.05
N ARG A 57 -10.66 -3.39 5.75
CA ARG A 57 -11.02 -1.99 5.54
C ARG A 57 -10.63 -1.48 4.16
N ILE A 58 -9.63 -2.09 3.50
CA ILE A 58 -9.26 -1.75 2.12
C ILE A 58 -10.45 -1.97 1.18
N ILE A 59 -11.25 -3.01 1.42
CA ILE A 59 -12.47 -3.27 0.64
C ILE A 59 -13.65 -2.45 1.15
N LYS A 60 -13.88 -2.43 2.47
CA LYS A 60 -15.10 -1.89 3.08
C LYS A 60 -15.14 -0.37 3.18
N ASP A 61 -14.02 0.25 3.49
CA ASP A 61 -13.97 1.66 3.87
C ASP A 61 -13.95 2.62 2.67
N SER A 62 -13.66 3.87 2.97
CA SER A 62 -13.64 4.97 1.99
C SER A 62 -12.48 4.85 1.00
N PRO A 63 -12.56 5.56 -0.15
CA PRO A 63 -11.47 5.64 -1.13
C PRO A 63 -10.12 6.06 -0.53
N GLY A 64 -10.13 6.82 0.57
CA GLY A 64 -8.92 7.24 1.27
C GLY A 64 -8.07 6.09 1.78
N VAL A 65 -8.71 5.01 2.28
CA VAL A 65 -8.01 3.80 2.75
C VAL A 65 -7.36 3.08 1.57
N ARG A 66 -8.07 2.93 0.46
CA ARG A 66 -7.55 2.30 -0.77
C ARG A 66 -6.38 3.08 -1.37
N ARG A 67 -6.49 4.43 -1.44
CA ARG A 67 -5.36 5.27 -1.87
C ARG A 67 -4.15 5.10 -0.96
N LYS A 68 -4.36 5.11 0.35
CA LYS A 68 -3.27 4.91 1.31
C LYS A 68 -2.57 3.57 1.11
N PHE A 69 -3.34 2.50 0.86
CA PHE A 69 -2.78 1.19 0.56
C PHE A 69 -1.86 1.25 -0.67
N ILE A 70 -2.39 1.68 -1.84
CA ILE A 70 -1.58 1.71 -3.07
C ILE A 70 -0.39 2.66 -2.97
N ASP A 71 -0.53 3.79 -2.25
CA ASP A 71 0.56 4.73 -2.03
C ASP A 71 1.67 4.13 -1.15
N MET A 72 1.31 3.34 -0.14
CA MET A 72 2.30 2.63 0.70
C MET A 72 3.08 1.60 -0.12
N GLU A 73 2.38 0.78 -0.92
CA GLU A 73 3.03 -0.21 -1.79
C GLU A 73 3.98 0.46 -2.79
N LEU A 74 3.52 1.49 -3.49
CA LEU A 74 4.34 2.20 -4.48
C LEU A 74 5.50 2.97 -3.87
N CYS A 75 5.34 3.54 -2.68
CA CYS A 75 6.44 4.23 -1.99
C CYS A 75 7.58 3.29 -1.63
N GLN A 76 7.29 2.04 -1.24
CA GLN A 76 8.33 1.04 -0.97
C GLN A 76 9.15 0.69 -2.22
N LEU A 77 8.50 0.66 -3.38
CA LEU A 77 9.07 0.22 -4.65
C LEU A 77 9.77 1.35 -5.42
N ASN A 78 9.29 2.59 -5.29
CA ASN A 78 9.70 3.69 -6.14
C ASN A 78 9.91 4.99 -5.36
N PRO A 79 11.16 5.35 -5.02
CA PRO A 79 11.46 6.61 -4.33
C PRO A 79 11.00 7.86 -5.11
N LYS A 80 10.94 7.78 -6.46
CA LYS A 80 10.43 8.86 -7.31
C LYS A 80 8.92 9.04 -7.15
N TYR A 81 8.19 7.92 -6.96
CA TYR A 81 6.77 7.99 -6.63
C TYR A 81 6.54 8.74 -5.30
N TYR A 82 7.28 8.37 -4.26
CA TYR A 82 7.21 9.06 -2.97
C TYR A 82 7.49 10.56 -3.10
N TYR A 83 8.54 10.93 -3.84
CA TYR A 83 8.84 12.33 -4.10
C TYR A 83 7.66 13.06 -4.76
N ASN A 84 7.10 12.49 -5.84
CA ASN A 84 5.96 13.07 -6.54
C ASN A 84 4.74 13.19 -5.63
N LEU A 85 4.46 12.20 -4.79
CA LEU A 85 3.36 12.22 -3.84
C LEU A 85 3.50 13.33 -2.79
N VAL A 86 4.70 13.53 -2.26
CA VAL A 86 5.00 14.61 -1.30
C VAL A 86 4.83 15.98 -1.96
N GLN A 87 5.41 16.19 -3.15
CA GLN A 87 5.28 17.46 -3.88
C GLN A 87 3.83 17.73 -4.26
N TYR A 88 3.13 16.73 -4.79
CA TYR A 88 1.71 16.84 -5.12
C TYR A 88 0.87 17.29 -3.93
N ASN A 89 1.03 16.65 -2.78
CA ASN A 89 0.28 17.01 -1.58
C ASN A 89 0.61 18.42 -1.07
N LYS A 90 1.88 18.86 -1.18
CA LYS A 90 2.27 20.23 -0.85
C LYS A 90 1.56 21.23 -1.78
N VAL A 91 1.68 21.05 -3.08
CA VAL A 91 1.05 21.91 -4.10
C VAL A 91 -0.47 21.93 -3.95
N LEU A 92 -1.10 20.77 -3.68
CA LEU A 92 -2.54 20.64 -3.43
C LEU A 92 -2.98 21.48 -2.22
N ASN A 93 -2.22 21.44 -1.13
CA ASN A 93 -2.53 22.24 0.05
C ASN A 93 -2.43 23.75 -0.23
N GLU A 94 -1.36 24.19 -0.90
CA GLU A 94 -1.17 25.59 -1.29
C GLU A 94 -2.32 26.07 -2.20
N ARG A 95 -2.64 25.28 -3.24
CA ARG A 95 -3.80 25.58 -4.11
C ARG A 95 -5.10 25.69 -3.31
N ASN A 96 -5.37 24.78 -2.40
CA ASN A 96 -6.58 24.81 -1.58
C ASN A 96 -6.63 26.03 -0.64
N ILE A 97 -5.48 26.53 -0.15
CA ILE A 97 -5.41 27.79 0.58
C ILE A 97 -5.80 28.96 -0.31
N LEU A 98 -5.27 28.99 -1.53
CA LEU A 98 -5.60 30.04 -2.51
C LEU A 98 -7.08 30.03 -2.91
N LEU A 99 -7.66 28.84 -3.13
CA LEU A 99 -9.08 28.70 -3.45
C LEU A 99 -10.02 29.26 -2.36
N ARG A 100 -9.60 29.23 -1.10
CA ARG A 100 -10.35 29.82 0.03
C ARG A 100 -10.21 31.34 0.10
N ASN A 101 -9.16 31.89 -0.50
CA ASN A 101 -8.93 33.31 -0.54
C ASN A 101 -9.55 33.90 -1.82
N ARG A 102 -10.71 34.55 -1.68
CA ARG A 102 -11.48 35.12 -2.81
C ARG A 102 -10.76 36.21 -3.61
N SER A 103 -9.66 36.75 -3.10
CA SER A 103 -8.84 37.76 -3.79
C SER A 103 -7.68 37.17 -4.60
N THR A 104 -7.57 35.86 -4.72
CA THR A 104 -6.49 35.19 -5.46
C THR A 104 -6.64 35.43 -6.97
N SER A 105 -5.55 35.82 -7.62
CA SER A 105 -5.54 36.01 -9.07
C SER A 105 -5.60 34.66 -9.82
N SER A 106 -6.16 34.69 -11.04
CA SER A 106 -6.27 33.54 -11.92
C SER A 106 -4.89 32.97 -12.28
N GLU A 107 -3.93 33.88 -12.53
CA GLU A 107 -2.54 33.52 -12.91
C GLU A 107 -1.84 32.73 -11.80
N MET A 108 -2.11 33.09 -10.54
CA MET A 108 -1.53 32.38 -9.41
C MET A 108 -2.07 30.93 -9.31
N LEU A 109 -3.37 30.73 -9.52
CA LEU A 109 -3.96 29.39 -9.56
C LEU A 109 -3.41 28.57 -10.73
N GLU A 110 -3.16 29.16 -11.87
CA GLU A 110 -2.60 28.50 -13.05
C GLU A 110 -1.22 27.90 -12.79
N ILE A 111 -0.35 28.61 -12.06
CA ILE A 111 0.97 28.09 -11.68
C ILE A 111 0.84 26.81 -10.83
N TYR A 112 -0.10 26.80 -9.89
CA TYR A 112 -0.35 25.59 -9.07
C TYR A 112 -1.04 24.48 -9.87
N ASP A 113 -1.91 24.82 -10.82
CA ASP A 113 -2.55 23.86 -11.72
C ASP A 113 -1.49 23.12 -12.55
N MET A 114 -0.51 23.84 -13.14
CA MET A 114 0.58 23.24 -13.89
C MET A 114 1.43 22.28 -13.01
N GLN A 115 1.75 22.70 -11.78
CA GLN A 115 2.50 21.83 -10.86
C GLN A 115 1.71 20.60 -10.43
N LEU A 116 0.40 20.74 -10.17
CA LEU A 116 -0.48 19.59 -9.87
C LEU A 116 -0.53 18.60 -11.02
N VAL A 117 -0.61 19.11 -12.25
CA VAL A 117 -0.60 18.26 -13.46
C VAL A 117 0.70 17.48 -13.56
N GLU A 118 1.84 18.14 -13.37
CA GLU A 118 3.15 17.47 -13.51
C GLU A 118 3.35 16.34 -12.48
N PHE A 119 3.11 16.63 -11.19
CA PHE A 119 3.25 15.61 -10.15
C PHE A 119 2.13 14.57 -10.19
N GLY A 120 0.89 15.01 -10.44
CA GLY A 120 -0.29 14.15 -10.48
C GLY A 120 -0.26 13.16 -11.64
N TYR A 121 0.22 13.57 -12.82
CA TYR A 121 0.47 12.68 -13.96
C TYR A 121 1.35 11.48 -13.55
N ASN A 122 2.49 11.77 -12.91
CA ASN A 122 3.40 10.72 -12.48
C ASN A 122 2.75 9.76 -11.48
N ILE A 123 1.93 10.27 -10.55
CA ILE A 123 1.21 9.44 -9.58
C ILE A 123 0.19 8.54 -10.27
N ILE A 124 -0.67 9.10 -11.14
CA ILE A 124 -1.71 8.35 -11.85
C ILE A 124 -1.11 7.25 -12.69
N ARG A 125 -0.07 7.55 -13.47
CA ARG A 125 0.60 6.58 -14.32
C ARG A 125 1.17 5.39 -13.54
N GLU A 126 1.83 5.64 -12.41
CA GLU A 126 2.38 4.57 -11.60
C GLU A 126 1.28 3.74 -10.91
N ARG A 127 0.18 4.37 -10.49
CA ARG A 127 -0.97 3.63 -9.93
C ARG A 127 -1.64 2.73 -10.95
N ILE A 128 -1.81 3.20 -12.21
CA ILE A 128 -2.35 2.37 -13.30
C ILE A 128 -1.46 1.14 -13.50
N LYS A 129 -0.16 1.33 -13.67
CA LYS A 129 0.79 0.21 -13.83
C LYS A 129 0.76 -0.78 -12.66
N TYR A 130 0.62 -0.26 -11.44
CA TYR A 130 0.52 -1.12 -10.26
C TYR A 130 -0.76 -1.97 -10.27
N ILE A 131 -1.90 -1.40 -10.65
CA ILE A 131 -3.17 -2.14 -10.78
C ILE A 131 -3.08 -3.18 -11.92
N GLU A 132 -2.43 -2.87 -13.03
CA GLU A 132 -2.16 -3.84 -14.09
C GLU A 132 -1.29 -5.00 -13.58
N SER A 133 -0.23 -4.70 -12.84
CA SER A 133 0.62 -5.71 -12.21
C SER A 133 -0.13 -6.54 -11.17
N LEU A 134 -1.03 -5.92 -10.37
CA LEU A 134 -1.91 -6.64 -9.45
C LEU A 134 -2.77 -7.66 -10.20
N ASN A 135 -3.41 -7.26 -11.29
CA ASN A 135 -4.26 -8.16 -12.09
C ASN A 135 -3.46 -9.33 -12.68
N LYS A 136 -2.22 -9.08 -13.14
CA LYS A 136 -1.34 -10.13 -13.68
C LYS A 136 -1.14 -11.29 -12.69
N TYR A 137 -0.90 -10.99 -11.41
CA TYR A 137 -0.68 -12.00 -10.39
C TYR A 137 -1.96 -12.50 -9.72
N ALA A 138 -2.93 -11.62 -9.58
CA ALA A 138 -4.16 -11.88 -8.84
C ALA A 138 -5.01 -13.00 -9.48
N GLU A 139 -5.03 -13.11 -10.79
CA GLU A 139 -5.82 -14.13 -11.49
C GLU A 139 -5.42 -15.54 -11.01
N LYS A 140 -4.13 -15.86 -11.04
CA LYS A 140 -3.63 -17.15 -10.59
C LYS A 140 -3.82 -17.36 -9.10
N ILE A 141 -3.42 -16.38 -8.28
CA ILE A 141 -3.48 -16.46 -6.82
C ILE A 141 -4.92 -16.65 -6.35
N HIS A 142 -5.85 -15.90 -6.90
CA HIS A 142 -7.26 -16.00 -6.53
C HIS A 142 -7.87 -17.34 -6.95
N SER A 143 -7.52 -17.80 -8.15
CA SER A 143 -7.92 -19.12 -8.64
C SER A 143 -7.42 -20.25 -7.73
N ASP A 144 -6.16 -20.19 -7.31
CA ASP A 144 -5.57 -21.18 -6.40
C ASP A 144 -6.28 -21.19 -5.03
N ILE A 145 -6.58 -20.02 -4.46
CA ILE A 145 -7.27 -19.89 -3.17
C ILE A 145 -8.72 -20.39 -3.26
N THR A 146 -9.41 -20.12 -4.37
CA THR A 146 -10.84 -20.42 -4.55
C THR A 146 -11.11 -21.72 -5.29
N SER A 147 -10.06 -22.50 -5.62
CA SER A 147 -10.13 -23.72 -6.44
C SER A 147 -10.83 -23.47 -7.79
N GLY A 148 -10.50 -22.34 -8.43
CA GLY A 148 -11.02 -21.94 -9.74
C GLY A 148 -12.48 -21.47 -9.78
N LYS A 149 -13.13 -21.31 -8.62
CA LYS A 149 -14.56 -20.95 -8.54
C LYS A 149 -14.84 -19.47 -8.78
N GLU A 150 -13.86 -18.60 -8.54
CA GLU A 150 -14.03 -17.16 -8.61
C GLU A 150 -12.91 -16.52 -9.44
N LYS A 151 -13.27 -15.46 -10.17
CA LYS A 151 -12.34 -14.60 -10.91
C LYS A 151 -12.31 -13.24 -10.23
N ILE A 152 -11.10 -12.70 -10.01
CA ILE A 152 -10.91 -11.37 -9.43
C ILE A 152 -10.40 -10.40 -10.48
N ASN A 153 -10.81 -9.13 -10.36
CA ASN A 153 -10.30 -8.04 -11.19
C ASN A 153 -10.23 -6.74 -10.37
N PHE A 154 -9.13 -6.00 -10.51
CA PHE A 154 -8.92 -4.68 -9.94
C PHE A 154 -9.03 -3.63 -11.03
N LYS A 155 -9.82 -2.58 -10.80
CA LYS A 155 -10.03 -1.51 -11.78
C LYS A 155 -9.71 -0.15 -11.18
N TYR A 156 -8.73 0.54 -11.73
CA TYR A 156 -8.42 1.91 -11.35
C TYR A 156 -9.48 2.87 -11.90
N ILE A 157 -9.94 3.78 -11.07
CA ILE A 157 -10.94 4.79 -11.42
C ILE A 157 -10.33 6.16 -11.18
N SER A 158 -10.03 6.84 -12.27
CA SER A 158 -9.51 8.21 -12.24
C SER A 158 -10.62 9.24 -12.44
N THR A 159 -10.43 10.39 -11.82
CA THR A 159 -11.22 11.60 -12.13
C THR A 159 -10.93 12.11 -13.55
N ILE A 160 -9.80 11.70 -14.13
CA ILE A 160 -9.39 11.99 -15.50
C ILE A 160 -9.73 10.77 -16.35
N LYS A 161 -10.80 10.87 -17.16
CA LYS A 161 -11.34 9.71 -17.88
C LYS A 161 -10.49 9.26 -19.06
N ASP A 162 -9.93 10.22 -19.81
CA ASP A 162 -9.02 9.92 -20.92
C ASP A 162 -7.60 9.81 -20.38
N LEU A 163 -7.11 8.58 -20.37
CA LEU A 163 -5.79 8.21 -19.84
C LEU A 163 -4.69 8.20 -20.93
N GLU A 164 -5.01 8.49 -22.18
CA GLU A 164 -3.99 8.62 -23.23
C GLU A 164 -3.30 9.98 -23.15
N ASN A 165 -4.05 11.06 -22.90
CA ASN A 165 -3.54 12.42 -22.79
C ASN A 165 -3.75 13.00 -21.37
N ILE A 166 -3.25 12.30 -20.35
CA ILE A 166 -3.52 12.62 -18.94
C ILE A 166 -3.16 14.08 -18.59
N LYS A 167 -2.00 14.59 -19.03
CA LYS A 167 -1.56 15.96 -18.67
C LYS A 167 -2.50 17.01 -19.20
N GLU A 168 -2.84 16.96 -20.47
CA GLU A 168 -3.71 17.91 -21.14
C GLU A 168 -5.12 17.88 -20.54
N ASN A 169 -5.68 16.67 -20.39
CA ASN A 169 -7.01 16.48 -19.82
C ASN A 169 -7.05 16.91 -18.35
N PHE A 170 -6.00 16.67 -17.58
CA PHE A 170 -5.94 17.08 -16.20
C PHE A 170 -5.94 18.61 -16.08
N TYR A 171 -5.11 19.29 -16.87
CA TYR A 171 -5.08 20.74 -16.91
C TYR A 171 -6.44 21.33 -17.29
N THR A 172 -7.01 20.87 -18.39
CA THR A 172 -8.35 21.31 -18.86
C THR A 172 -9.43 21.11 -17.81
N LEU A 173 -9.41 19.97 -17.10
CA LEU A 173 -10.38 19.69 -16.03
C LEU A 173 -10.18 20.59 -14.81
N LEU A 174 -8.94 20.91 -14.43
CA LEU A 174 -8.67 21.86 -13.35
C LEU A 174 -9.19 23.25 -13.70
N GLU A 175 -8.91 23.74 -14.91
CA GLU A 175 -9.38 25.02 -15.41
C GLU A 175 -10.91 25.08 -15.43
N LYS A 176 -11.56 24.09 -16.04
CA LYS A 176 -13.04 24.00 -16.14
C LYS A 176 -13.72 23.95 -14.78
N ASN A 177 -13.11 23.32 -13.77
CA ASN A 177 -13.67 23.21 -12.44
C ASN A 177 -13.25 24.34 -11.48
N ARG A 178 -12.46 25.32 -11.94
CA ARG A 178 -11.87 26.37 -11.09
C ARG A 178 -12.94 27.14 -10.29
N SER A 179 -14.02 27.60 -10.95
CA SER A 179 -15.12 28.28 -10.25
C SER A 179 -15.72 27.43 -9.13
N LYS A 180 -16.04 26.17 -9.43
CA LYS A 180 -16.60 25.23 -8.46
C LYS A 180 -15.62 24.92 -7.32
N ASP A 181 -14.33 24.84 -7.61
CA ASP A 181 -13.28 24.64 -6.63
C ASP A 181 -13.13 25.86 -5.71
N CYS A 182 -13.25 27.09 -6.24
CA CYS A 182 -13.29 28.33 -5.46
C CYS A 182 -14.48 28.36 -4.50
N ASP A 183 -15.67 28.01 -4.97
CA ASP A 183 -16.89 27.98 -4.14
C ASP A 183 -16.76 26.99 -2.97
N ARG A 184 -16.07 25.87 -3.18
CA ARG A 184 -15.86 24.80 -2.18
C ARG A 184 -14.59 24.97 -1.35
N GLY A 185 -13.66 25.81 -1.79
CA GLY A 185 -12.33 25.96 -1.17
C GLY A 185 -11.46 24.69 -1.25
N THR A 186 -11.74 23.80 -2.24
CA THR A 186 -11.05 22.52 -2.38
C THR A 186 -10.96 22.07 -3.83
N THR A 187 -9.82 21.48 -4.19
CA THR A 187 -9.58 20.88 -5.51
C THR A 187 -10.41 19.61 -5.68
N SER A 188 -11.17 19.53 -6.78
CA SER A 188 -12.10 18.42 -7.06
C SER A 188 -11.53 17.36 -8.02
N ILE A 189 -10.45 17.64 -8.74
CA ILE A 189 -9.88 16.81 -9.78
C ILE A 189 -8.46 16.41 -9.42
N GLY A 190 -8.07 15.15 -9.65
CA GLY A 190 -6.71 14.64 -9.51
C GLY A 190 -6.58 13.39 -8.65
N PRO A 191 -5.35 12.82 -8.51
CA PRO A 191 -5.11 11.52 -7.87
C PRO A 191 -5.53 11.44 -6.40
N HIS A 192 -5.71 12.57 -5.71
CA HIS A 192 -6.27 12.62 -4.35
C HIS A 192 -7.79 12.34 -4.30
N ARG A 193 -8.46 12.27 -5.44
CA ARG A 193 -9.87 11.93 -5.61
C ARG A 193 -10.09 10.58 -6.30
N ASP A 194 -9.03 10.02 -6.89
CA ASP A 194 -9.10 8.73 -7.57
C ASP A 194 -9.37 7.56 -6.60
N ASP A 195 -9.77 6.43 -7.16
CA ASP A 195 -10.08 5.22 -6.41
C ASP A 195 -9.68 3.97 -7.20
N PHE A 196 -9.75 2.80 -6.58
CA PHE A 196 -9.82 1.54 -7.32
C PHE A 196 -10.91 0.65 -6.75
N PHE A 197 -11.49 -0.17 -7.61
CA PHE A 197 -12.54 -1.12 -7.27
C PHE A 197 -12.03 -2.54 -7.41
N VAL A 198 -12.62 -3.43 -6.62
CA VAL A 198 -12.36 -4.86 -6.65
C VAL A 198 -13.63 -5.57 -7.07
N TYR A 199 -13.53 -6.37 -8.13
CA TYR A 199 -14.63 -7.16 -8.64
C TYR A 199 -14.32 -8.65 -8.48
N ILE A 200 -15.32 -9.43 -8.06
CA ILE A 200 -15.31 -10.89 -8.09
C ILE A 200 -16.46 -11.33 -8.97
N ASN A 201 -16.17 -12.11 -10.02
CA ASN A 201 -17.13 -12.52 -11.03
C ASN A 201 -17.95 -11.34 -11.58
N ASP A 202 -17.25 -10.23 -11.86
CA ASP A 202 -17.79 -8.94 -12.35
C ASP A 202 -18.75 -8.22 -11.38
N ILE A 203 -18.84 -8.67 -10.14
CA ILE A 203 -19.67 -8.06 -9.09
C ILE A 203 -18.78 -7.23 -8.16
N ASP A 204 -19.18 -5.99 -7.85
CA ASP A 204 -18.47 -5.13 -6.90
C ASP A 204 -18.40 -5.77 -5.52
N THR A 205 -17.20 -6.14 -5.12
CA THR A 205 -16.94 -6.87 -3.88
C THR A 205 -17.23 -6.03 -2.63
N LYS A 206 -17.14 -4.70 -2.73
CA LYS A 206 -17.47 -3.80 -1.62
C LYS A 206 -18.96 -3.85 -1.28
N SER A 207 -19.81 -3.75 -2.31
CA SER A 207 -21.26 -3.60 -2.15
C SER A 207 -21.98 -4.94 -1.99
N TYR A 208 -21.50 -5.97 -2.67
CA TYR A 208 -22.23 -7.24 -2.82
C TYR A 208 -21.42 -8.49 -2.42
N GLY A 209 -20.11 -8.33 -2.19
CA GLY A 209 -19.27 -9.47 -1.81
C GLY A 209 -19.57 -9.99 -0.41
N SER A 210 -19.63 -11.30 -0.25
CA SER A 210 -19.68 -11.94 1.06
C SER A 210 -18.42 -11.60 1.88
N GLN A 211 -18.49 -11.74 3.21
CA GLN A 211 -17.30 -11.53 4.07
C GLN A 211 -16.14 -12.43 3.67
N GLY A 212 -16.42 -13.68 3.28
CA GLY A 212 -15.41 -14.60 2.79
C GLY A 212 -14.75 -14.12 1.49
N GLN A 213 -15.53 -13.62 0.54
CA GLN A 213 -15.03 -13.03 -0.71
C GLN A 213 -14.18 -11.78 -0.45
N GLN A 214 -14.61 -10.90 0.43
CA GLN A 214 -13.87 -9.71 0.80
C GLN A 214 -12.52 -10.05 1.43
N ARG A 215 -12.47 -11.04 2.34
CA ARG A 215 -11.22 -11.54 2.93
C ARG A 215 -10.31 -12.19 1.89
N THR A 216 -10.87 -13.00 0.98
CA THR A 216 -10.10 -13.59 -0.13
C THR A 216 -9.54 -12.53 -1.06
N ALA A 217 -10.30 -11.48 -1.37
CA ALA A 217 -9.83 -10.38 -2.21
C ALA A 217 -8.63 -9.64 -1.57
N VAL A 218 -8.68 -9.36 -0.25
CA VAL A 218 -7.56 -8.76 0.49
C VAL A 218 -6.34 -9.70 0.46
N LEU A 219 -6.55 -10.98 0.73
CA LEU A 219 -5.50 -11.99 0.69
C LEU A 219 -4.82 -12.02 -0.69
N THR A 220 -5.63 -12.14 -1.76
CA THR A 220 -5.14 -12.12 -3.14
C THR A 220 -4.32 -10.87 -3.44
N MET A 221 -4.82 -9.69 -3.05
CA MET A 221 -4.16 -8.41 -3.26
C MET A 221 -2.78 -8.36 -2.60
N LYS A 222 -2.68 -8.79 -1.33
CA LYS A 222 -1.42 -8.78 -0.56
C LYS A 222 -0.42 -9.80 -1.10
N PHE A 223 -0.87 -11.02 -1.48
CA PHE A 223 0.01 -12.00 -2.11
C PHE A 223 0.48 -11.54 -3.50
N SER A 224 -0.37 -10.84 -4.25
CA SER A 224 0.05 -10.19 -5.50
C SER A 224 1.11 -9.12 -5.25
N SER A 225 1.03 -8.36 -4.16
CA SER A 225 2.07 -7.40 -3.77
C SER A 225 3.42 -8.08 -3.50
N LEU A 226 3.44 -9.28 -2.88
CA LEU A 226 4.68 -10.04 -2.68
C LEU A 226 5.36 -10.35 -4.01
N GLU A 227 4.59 -10.83 -4.99
CA GLU A 227 5.12 -11.17 -6.32
C GLU A 227 5.59 -9.93 -7.09
N ILE A 228 4.86 -8.82 -7.00
CA ILE A 228 5.26 -7.54 -7.60
C ILE A 228 6.59 -7.06 -7.01
N ILE A 229 6.73 -7.10 -5.69
CA ILE A 229 7.97 -6.69 -5.02
C ILE A 229 9.12 -7.58 -5.47
N LYS A 230 8.94 -8.90 -5.51
CA LYS A 230 9.94 -9.85 -5.99
C LYS A 230 10.34 -9.59 -7.45
N GLU A 231 9.35 -9.37 -8.34
CA GLU A 231 9.62 -9.08 -9.76
C GLU A 231 10.48 -7.83 -9.92
N LEU A 232 10.18 -6.77 -9.16
CA LEU A 232 10.86 -5.48 -9.30
C LEU A 232 12.19 -5.37 -8.55
N THR A 233 12.36 -6.12 -7.45
CA THR A 233 13.54 -6.01 -6.58
C THR A 233 14.49 -7.21 -6.69
N GLY A 234 14.01 -8.33 -7.24
CA GLY A 234 14.73 -9.62 -7.29
C GLY A 234 14.59 -10.44 -6.00
N GLU A 235 14.11 -9.88 -4.91
CA GLU A 235 14.02 -10.51 -3.59
C GLU A 235 12.59 -10.45 -3.06
N PHE A 236 12.17 -11.48 -2.31
CA PHE A 236 10.90 -11.40 -1.57
C PHE A 236 11.00 -10.38 -0.42
N PRO A 237 9.93 -9.62 -0.14
CA PRO A 237 9.84 -8.83 1.08
C PRO A 237 9.70 -9.72 2.30
N VAL A 238 9.92 -9.17 3.50
CA VAL A 238 9.52 -9.85 4.74
C VAL A 238 7.99 -9.83 4.84
N LEU A 239 7.41 -10.98 5.15
CA LEU A 239 5.99 -11.15 5.35
C LEU A 239 5.66 -11.13 6.84
N LEU A 240 4.75 -10.27 7.25
CA LEU A 240 4.23 -10.19 8.61
C LEU A 240 2.75 -10.62 8.62
N LEU A 241 2.43 -11.67 9.36
CA LEU A 241 1.06 -12.17 9.54
C LEU A 241 0.65 -11.91 11.00
N ASP A 242 -0.10 -10.85 11.23
CA ASP A 242 -0.52 -10.43 12.57
C ASP A 242 -1.93 -10.90 12.87
N ASP A 243 -2.05 -12.00 13.63
CA ASP A 243 -3.30 -12.68 14.05
C ASP A 243 -4.31 -12.99 12.91
N VAL A 244 -3.82 -13.13 11.70
CA VAL A 244 -4.68 -13.32 10.50
C VAL A 244 -5.18 -14.73 10.39
N LEU A 245 -4.37 -15.70 10.82
CA LEU A 245 -4.67 -17.12 10.60
C LEU A 245 -5.90 -17.58 11.39
N SER A 246 -6.17 -16.97 12.56
CA SER A 246 -7.35 -17.27 13.37
C SER A 246 -8.67 -16.97 12.64
N GLU A 247 -8.66 -16.02 11.72
CA GLU A 247 -9.85 -15.55 10.99
C GLU A 247 -10.12 -16.28 9.65
N LEU A 248 -9.21 -17.19 9.26
CA LEU A 248 -9.27 -17.84 7.96
C LEU A 248 -9.78 -19.28 8.06
N ASP A 249 -10.51 -19.71 7.04
CA ASP A 249 -10.88 -21.11 6.86
C ASP A 249 -9.65 -21.97 6.47
N PHE A 250 -9.87 -23.29 6.49
CA PHE A 250 -8.83 -24.27 6.20
C PHE A 250 -8.14 -24.06 4.83
N ASN A 251 -8.89 -23.77 3.77
CA ASN A 251 -8.33 -23.65 2.42
C ASN A 251 -7.44 -22.42 2.30
N ARG A 252 -7.84 -21.30 2.89
CA ARG A 252 -7.04 -20.07 2.93
C ARG A 252 -5.79 -20.22 3.78
N LYS A 253 -5.91 -20.85 4.97
CA LYS A 253 -4.75 -21.19 5.82
C LYS A 253 -3.77 -22.06 5.05
N LYS A 254 -4.23 -23.13 4.43
CA LYS A 254 -3.40 -24.04 3.65
C LYS A 254 -2.66 -23.32 2.52
N TYR A 255 -3.36 -22.45 1.78
CA TYR A 255 -2.73 -21.65 0.72
C TYR A 255 -1.59 -20.79 1.27
N ILE A 256 -1.83 -20.01 2.32
CA ILE A 256 -0.80 -19.17 2.95
C ILE A 256 0.40 -20.02 3.34
N LEU A 257 0.17 -21.05 4.13
CA LEU A 257 1.23 -21.87 4.71
C LEU A 257 2.05 -22.62 3.66
N SER A 258 1.42 -23.04 2.53
CA SER A 258 2.15 -23.66 1.42
C SER A 258 2.98 -22.65 0.60
N THR A 259 2.59 -21.38 0.61
CA THR A 259 3.25 -20.34 -0.21
C THR A 259 4.44 -19.69 0.50
N ILE A 260 4.41 -19.61 1.84
CA ILE A 260 5.42 -18.87 2.62
C ILE A 260 6.78 -19.57 2.78
N GLY A 261 6.93 -20.82 2.34
CA GLY A 261 8.14 -21.62 2.59
C GLY A 261 9.44 -21.02 2.04
N GLN A 262 9.38 -20.08 1.10
CA GLN A 262 10.54 -19.37 0.55
C GLN A 262 10.64 -17.90 1.03
N ILE A 263 9.74 -17.47 1.90
CA ILE A 263 9.60 -16.07 2.31
C ILE A 263 9.92 -15.98 3.80
N GLN A 264 10.84 -15.08 4.18
CA GLN A 264 11.03 -14.79 5.60
C GLN A 264 9.74 -14.24 6.18
N THR A 265 9.11 -15.02 7.06
CA THR A 265 7.78 -14.75 7.60
C THR A 265 7.83 -14.65 9.11
N VAL A 266 7.16 -13.66 9.67
CA VAL A 266 6.88 -13.54 11.10
C VAL A 266 5.37 -13.69 11.30
N ILE A 267 4.96 -14.64 12.14
CA ILE A 267 3.56 -14.93 12.40
C ILE A 267 3.28 -14.68 13.89
N THR A 268 2.26 -13.88 14.19
CA THR A 268 1.68 -13.81 15.52
C THR A 268 0.36 -14.57 15.55
N CYS A 269 0.11 -15.35 16.58
CA CYS A 269 -1.14 -16.12 16.75
C CYS A 269 -1.39 -16.42 18.23
N THR A 270 -2.64 -16.71 18.58
CA THR A 270 -3.05 -17.08 19.94
C THR A 270 -2.93 -18.57 20.23
N GLY A 271 -2.77 -19.42 19.21
CA GLY A 271 -2.54 -20.86 19.30
C GLY A 271 -1.66 -21.33 18.14
N ILE A 272 -0.84 -22.34 18.39
CA ILE A 272 0.13 -22.85 17.40
C ILE A 272 -0.27 -24.25 16.90
N GLU A 273 -1.27 -24.88 17.50
CA GLU A 273 -1.64 -26.28 17.27
C GLU A 273 -1.93 -26.54 15.80
N ASP A 274 -2.66 -25.64 15.15
CA ASP A 274 -3.02 -25.72 13.72
C ASP A 274 -1.82 -25.46 12.77
N LEU A 275 -0.71 -24.98 13.29
CA LEU A 275 0.46 -24.57 12.51
C LEU A 275 1.58 -25.61 12.50
N TYR A 276 1.63 -26.52 13.49
CA TYR A 276 2.74 -27.47 13.64
C TYR A 276 3.00 -28.32 12.39
N GLU A 277 1.95 -28.71 11.66
CA GLU A 277 2.07 -29.52 10.44
C GLU A 277 2.75 -28.77 9.27
N TYR A 278 2.81 -27.43 9.36
CA TYR A 278 3.32 -26.56 8.29
C TYR A 278 4.61 -25.84 8.69
N LEU A 279 5.04 -25.96 9.95
CA LEU A 279 6.28 -25.37 10.39
C LEU A 279 7.46 -26.22 9.91
N ASP A 280 8.40 -25.59 9.20
CA ASP A 280 9.71 -26.17 8.90
C ASP A 280 10.49 -26.40 10.20
N GLU A 281 11.38 -27.38 10.22
CA GLU A 281 12.33 -27.63 11.33
C GLU A 281 13.17 -26.40 11.69
N LYS A 282 13.31 -25.45 10.78
CA LYS A 282 13.99 -24.16 10.97
C LYS A 282 13.13 -23.08 11.64
N ALA A 283 11.84 -23.31 11.81
CA ALA A 283 10.95 -22.33 12.42
C ALA A 283 11.28 -22.12 13.89
N LYS A 284 11.46 -20.85 14.28
CA LYS A 284 11.67 -20.48 15.69
C LYS A 284 10.34 -20.07 16.30
N VAL A 285 9.96 -20.75 17.38
CA VAL A 285 8.73 -20.46 18.12
C VAL A 285 9.09 -19.69 19.38
N PHE A 286 8.42 -18.57 19.59
CA PHE A 286 8.56 -17.75 20.79
C PHE A 286 7.21 -17.72 21.52
N LYS A 287 7.17 -18.25 22.75
CA LYS A 287 6.01 -18.09 23.63
C LYS A 287 6.11 -16.76 24.38
N VAL A 288 5.06 -15.95 24.31
CA VAL A 288 4.99 -14.68 25.07
C VAL A 288 3.93 -14.81 26.17
N LYS A 289 4.30 -14.55 27.41
CA LYS A 289 3.39 -14.53 28.56
C LYS A 289 3.66 -13.28 29.39
N ASN A 290 2.62 -12.50 29.66
CA ASN A 290 2.71 -11.22 30.40
C ASN A 290 3.75 -10.23 29.83
N GLY A 291 3.92 -10.20 28.51
CA GLY A 291 4.90 -9.32 27.84
C GLY A 291 6.35 -9.81 27.85
N GLU A 292 6.62 -11.00 28.33
CA GLU A 292 7.93 -11.61 28.39
C GLU A 292 8.00 -12.87 27.51
N ILE A 293 9.16 -13.10 26.86
CA ILE A 293 9.42 -14.33 26.13
C ILE A 293 9.70 -15.44 27.14
N VAL A 294 8.89 -16.48 27.13
CA VAL A 294 9.10 -17.70 27.94
C VAL A 294 9.78 -18.73 27.06
N ASN A 295 10.95 -19.21 27.48
CA ASN A 295 11.61 -20.32 26.78
C ASN A 295 10.68 -21.54 26.74
N SER A 296 10.50 -22.07 25.53
CA SER A 296 9.79 -23.34 25.30
C SER A 296 10.72 -24.50 25.59
#